data_52b5ecb1616543abcfedb6b03c1751b0
#
_entry.id   52b5ecb1616543abcfedb6b03c1751b0
#
_cell.length_a   1.000
_cell.length_b   1.000
_cell.length_c   1.000
_cell.angle_alpha   90.00
_cell.angle_beta   90.00
_cell.angle_gamma   90.00
#
_symmetry.space_group_name_H-M   'P 1'
#
loop_
_entity.id
_entity.type
_entity.pdbx_description
1 polymer ?
#
loop_
_entity_poly.entity_id
_entity_poly.type
_entity_poly.pdbx_seq_one_letter_code
_entity_poly.pdbx_strand_id
1 'polypeptide(L)'
;GIDMLAVAEAMALAKKAGIDMEKLFTVLSTGAANSFTVQYYMPKMMRGDFEPGFRAAHLKKDLRYALETANKLNVPLPGTALTLQLYNALVAKGLGEKGTQALLKLYYEMANISD
;
A
#
# COMPACT_ATOMS: atom_id res chain seq x y z
N GLY A 1 -6.06 1.72 -3.49
CA GLY A 1 -5.05 0.66 -3.60
C GLY A 1 -3.77 1.15 -4.26
N ILE A 2 -3.88 1.82 -5.39
CA ILE A 2 -2.70 2.34 -6.10
C ILE A 2 -2.00 3.40 -5.24
N ASP A 3 -2.75 4.23 -4.55
CA ASP A 3 -2.16 5.23 -3.67
C ASP A 3 -1.43 4.57 -2.48
N MET A 4 -1.98 3.50 -1.92
CA MET A 4 -1.30 2.73 -0.88
C MET A 4 0.01 2.15 -1.39
N LEU A 5 0.01 1.64 -2.62
CA LEU A 5 1.21 1.15 -3.29
C LEU A 5 2.27 2.26 -3.37
N ALA A 6 1.87 3.44 -3.81
CA ALA A 6 2.78 4.57 -3.95
C ALA A 6 3.40 4.98 -2.60
N VAL A 7 2.59 5.06 -1.56
CA VAL A 7 3.08 5.42 -0.22
C VAL A 7 4.02 4.34 0.33
N ALA A 8 3.66 3.07 0.16
CA ALA A 8 4.51 1.97 0.62
C ALA A 8 5.88 1.98 -0.08
N GLU A 9 5.89 2.24 -1.39
CA GLU A 9 7.14 2.34 -2.14
C GLU A 9 7.99 3.51 -1.66
N ALA A 10 7.38 4.68 -1.47
CA ALA A 10 8.10 5.85 -0.97
C ALA A 10 8.73 5.56 0.39
N MET A 11 7.98 4.93 1.30
CA MET A 11 8.48 4.60 2.63
C MET A 11 9.60 3.57 2.58
N ALA A 12 9.47 2.54 1.75
CA ALA A 12 10.50 1.50 1.63
C ALA A 12 11.79 2.11 1.07
N LEU A 13 11.69 2.91 0.03
CA LEU A 13 12.86 3.57 -0.55
C LEU A 13 13.54 4.48 0.47
N ALA A 14 12.76 5.30 1.15
CA ALA A 14 13.30 6.24 2.14
C ALA A 14 13.96 5.50 3.31
N LYS A 15 13.33 4.43 3.80
CA LYS A 15 13.87 3.63 4.89
C LYS A 15 15.21 3.01 4.49
N LYS A 16 15.28 2.43 3.31
CA LYS A 16 16.51 1.80 2.80
C LYS A 16 17.61 2.83 2.58
N ALA A 17 17.25 4.06 2.19
CA ALA A 17 18.20 5.15 1.98
C ALA A 17 18.61 5.87 3.28
N GLY A 18 18.03 5.51 4.41
CA GLY A 18 18.36 6.13 5.69
C GLY A 18 17.69 7.48 5.92
N ILE A 19 16.62 7.76 5.19
CA ILE A 19 15.86 9.01 5.34
C ILE A 19 14.94 8.91 6.55
N ASP A 20 14.86 9.96 7.35
CA ASP A 20 13.96 10.06 8.49
C ASP A 20 12.50 10.03 8.01
N MET A 21 11.71 9.10 8.57
CA MET A 21 10.30 8.94 8.19
C MET A 21 9.46 10.17 8.52
N GLU A 22 9.74 10.88 9.61
CA GLU A 22 9.02 12.11 9.96
C GLU A 22 9.24 13.21 8.91
N LYS A 23 10.46 13.32 8.40
CA LYS A 23 10.76 14.27 7.32
C LYS A 23 10.06 13.87 6.04
N LEU A 24 10.05 12.59 5.71
CA LEU A 24 9.32 12.10 4.55
C LEU A 24 7.83 12.44 4.67
N PHE A 25 7.24 12.18 5.83
CA PHE A 25 5.84 12.49 6.07
C PHE A 25 5.55 13.97 5.88
N THR A 26 6.41 14.84 6.42
CA THR A 26 6.24 16.29 6.27
C THR A 26 6.23 16.70 4.80
N VAL A 27 7.16 16.16 4.01
CA VAL A 27 7.25 16.47 2.59
C VAL A 27 6.02 15.97 1.82
N LEU A 28 5.61 14.74 2.06
CA LEU A 28 4.46 14.16 1.35
C LEU A 28 3.16 14.83 1.75
N SER A 29 2.99 15.13 3.05
CA SER A 29 1.72 15.66 3.56
C SER A 29 1.49 17.13 3.24
N THR A 30 2.54 17.87 2.89
CA THR A 30 2.44 19.29 2.54
C THR A 30 2.67 19.56 1.06
N GLY A 31 3.02 18.55 0.29
CA GLY A 31 3.32 18.67 -1.14
C GLY A 31 2.21 18.11 -2.03
N ALA A 32 2.52 18.02 -3.31
CA ALA A 32 1.58 17.56 -4.33
C ALA A 32 1.21 16.08 -4.20
N ALA A 33 2.01 15.30 -3.49
CA ALA A 33 1.75 13.88 -3.27
C ALA A 33 0.78 13.61 -2.11
N ASN A 34 0.30 14.66 -1.43
CA ASN A 34 -0.61 14.49 -0.31
C ASN A 34 -1.90 13.79 -0.73
N SER A 35 -2.41 12.93 0.14
CA SER A 35 -3.62 12.15 -0.09
C SER A 35 -4.19 11.69 1.24
N PHE A 36 -5.39 11.10 1.20
CA PHE A 36 -5.95 10.46 2.39
C PHE A 36 -5.00 9.37 2.92
N THR A 37 -4.39 8.60 2.04
CA THR A 37 -3.43 7.56 2.46
C THR A 37 -2.26 8.15 3.21
N VAL A 38 -1.70 9.26 2.73
CA VAL A 38 -0.61 9.96 3.42
C VAL A 38 -1.07 10.46 4.78
N GLN A 39 -2.22 11.13 4.84
CA GLN A 39 -2.69 11.77 6.08
C GLN A 39 -3.15 10.74 7.13
N TYR A 40 -3.83 9.69 6.71
CA TYR A 40 -4.48 8.75 7.64
C TYR A 40 -3.65 7.50 7.87
N TYR A 41 -3.17 6.86 6.79
CA TYR A 41 -2.50 5.57 6.91
C TYR A 41 -1.01 5.65 7.18
N MET A 42 -0.32 6.64 6.58
CA MET A 42 1.12 6.73 6.77
C MET A 42 1.53 6.88 8.24
N PRO A 43 0.85 7.70 9.07
CA PRO A 43 1.17 7.73 10.50
C PRO A 43 1.03 6.37 11.18
N LYS A 44 0.02 5.59 10.80
CA LYS A 44 -0.14 4.22 11.32
C LYS A 44 1.02 3.33 10.90
N MET A 45 1.42 3.41 9.64
CA MET A 45 2.53 2.63 9.10
C MET A 45 3.84 2.98 9.79
N MET A 46 4.05 4.26 10.08
CA MET A 46 5.26 4.74 10.77
C MET A 46 5.39 4.19 12.17
N ARG A 47 4.28 3.97 12.88
CA ARG A 47 4.30 3.42 14.24
C ARG A 47 4.06 1.92 14.30
N GLY A 48 4.04 1.24 13.15
CA GLY A 48 3.86 -0.20 13.11
C GLY A 48 2.44 -0.67 13.41
N ASP A 49 1.45 0.18 13.21
CA ASP A 49 0.04 -0.15 13.41
C ASP A 49 -0.56 -0.65 12.09
N PHE A 50 -0.77 -1.96 11.98
CA PHE A 50 -1.32 -2.61 10.80
C PHE A 50 -2.74 -3.13 11.04
N GLU A 51 -3.37 -2.70 12.13
CA GLU A 51 -4.74 -3.09 12.40
C GLU A 51 -5.71 -2.47 11.39
N PRO A 52 -6.78 -3.20 11.01
CA PRO A 52 -7.60 -2.77 9.90
C PRO A 52 -8.54 -1.63 10.25
N GLY A 53 -8.50 -0.56 9.45
CA GLY A 53 -9.65 0.28 9.18
C GLY A 53 -10.41 -0.34 8.01
N PHE A 54 -9.66 -0.76 6.99
CA PHE A 54 -10.15 -1.53 5.86
C PHE A 54 -9.22 -2.71 5.62
N ARG A 55 -9.78 -3.93 5.55
CA ARG A 55 -8.97 -5.15 5.48
C ARG A 55 -8.38 -5.36 4.10
N ALA A 56 -7.14 -5.86 4.06
CA ALA A 56 -6.44 -6.16 2.82
C ALA A 56 -7.24 -7.15 1.94
N ALA A 57 -7.85 -8.17 2.54
CA ALA A 57 -8.66 -9.14 1.80
C ALA A 57 -9.87 -8.49 1.13
N HIS A 58 -10.46 -7.47 1.75
CA HIS A 58 -11.59 -6.74 1.17
C HIS A 58 -11.15 -5.86 0.00
N LEU A 59 -10.01 -5.18 0.12
CA LEU A 59 -9.47 -4.40 -0.98
C LEU A 59 -9.13 -5.30 -2.17
N LYS A 60 -8.53 -6.46 -1.91
CA LYS A 60 -8.26 -7.46 -2.95
C LYS A 60 -9.53 -7.81 -3.72
N LYS A 61 -10.63 -8.03 -3.01
CA LYS A 61 -11.92 -8.34 -3.62
C LYS A 61 -12.41 -7.19 -4.49
N ASP A 62 -12.31 -5.96 -4.00
CA ASP A 62 -12.73 -4.78 -4.74
C ASP A 62 -11.91 -4.58 -6.01
N LEU A 63 -10.59 -4.78 -5.94
CA LEU A 63 -9.71 -4.71 -7.09
C LEU A 63 -10.08 -5.77 -8.14
N ARG A 64 -10.40 -6.97 -7.69
CA ARG A 64 -10.83 -8.05 -8.58
C ARG A 64 -12.12 -7.68 -9.31
N TYR A 65 -13.10 -7.11 -8.61
CA TYR A 65 -14.35 -6.67 -9.24
C TYR A 65 -14.11 -5.59 -10.28
N ALA A 66 -13.23 -4.63 -9.99
CA ALA A 66 -12.88 -3.59 -10.95
C ALA A 66 -12.28 -4.19 -12.22
N LEU A 67 -11.38 -5.17 -12.07
CA LEU A 67 -10.73 -5.82 -13.20
C LEU A 67 -11.72 -6.69 -14.01
N GLU A 68 -12.64 -7.36 -13.35
CA GLU A 68 -13.68 -8.14 -14.03
C GLU A 68 -14.55 -7.23 -14.92
N THR A 69 -14.96 -6.09 -14.40
CA THR A 69 -15.74 -5.12 -15.15
C THR A 69 -14.93 -4.53 -16.31
N ALA A 70 -13.68 -4.16 -16.04
CA ALA A 70 -12.79 -3.62 -17.06
C ALA A 70 -12.57 -4.62 -18.19
N ASN A 71 -12.43 -5.90 -17.87
CA ASN A 71 -12.27 -6.94 -18.88
C ASN A 71 -13.49 -7.03 -19.80
N LYS A 72 -14.69 -6.91 -19.26
CA LYS A 72 -15.92 -6.92 -20.06
C LYS A 72 -16.02 -5.74 -21.01
N LEU A 73 -15.46 -4.60 -20.59
CA LEU A 73 -15.52 -3.36 -21.34
C LEU A 73 -14.27 -3.10 -22.20
N ASN A 74 -13.29 -3.99 -22.13
CA ASN A 74 -12.01 -3.84 -22.82
C ASN A 74 -11.26 -2.56 -22.41
N VAL A 75 -11.34 -2.21 -21.12
CA VAL A 75 -10.61 -1.08 -20.56
C VAL A 75 -9.35 -1.61 -19.85
N PRO A 76 -8.15 -1.20 -20.29
CA PRO A 76 -6.93 -1.65 -19.61
C PRO A 76 -6.76 -0.91 -18.29
N LEU A 77 -6.52 -1.68 -17.20
CA LEU A 77 -6.23 -1.15 -15.86
C LEU A 77 -4.93 -1.74 -15.33
N PRO A 78 -3.77 -1.39 -15.93
CA PRO A 78 -2.50 -2.01 -15.51
C PRO A 78 -2.12 -1.70 -14.07
N GLY A 79 -2.38 -0.49 -13.58
CA GLY A 79 -2.10 -0.15 -12.18
C GLY A 79 -2.93 -0.95 -11.20
N THR A 80 -4.21 -1.13 -11.50
CA THR A 80 -5.11 -1.96 -10.68
C THR A 80 -4.67 -3.41 -10.70
N ALA A 81 -4.28 -3.93 -11.86
CA ALA A 81 -3.83 -5.31 -11.99
C ALA A 81 -2.56 -5.56 -11.18
N LEU A 82 -1.59 -4.65 -11.26
CA LEU A 82 -0.36 -4.75 -10.46
C LEU A 82 -0.68 -4.73 -8.97
N THR A 83 -1.53 -3.81 -8.56
CA THR A 83 -1.91 -3.68 -7.15
C THR A 83 -2.59 -4.95 -6.65
N LEU A 84 -3.48 -5.55 -7.45
CA LEU A 84 -4.11 -6.82 -7.10
C LEU A 84 -3.07 -7.91 -6.85
N GLN A 85 -2.04 -8.02 -7.71
CA GLN A 85 -1.01 -9.03 -7.53
C GLN A 85 -0.26 -8.87 -6.22
N LEU A 86 -0.01 -7.64 -5.79
CA LEU A 86 0.67 -7.37 -4.52
C LEU A 86 -0.23 -7.73 -3.33
N TYR A 87 -1.52 -7.43 -3.41
CA TYR A 87 -2.45 -7.86 -2.36
C TYR A 87 -2.67 -9.37 -2.36
N ASN A 88 -2.57 -10.04 -3.50
CA ASN A 88 -2.52 -11.50 -3.55
C ASN A 88 -1.33 -12.03 -2.73
N ALA A 89 -0.16 -11.42 -2.90
CA ALA A 89 1.02 -11.81 -2.13
C ALA A 89 0.84 -11.57 -0.64
N LEU A 90 0.23 -10.45 -0.27
CA LEU A 90 -0.04 -10.13 1.13
C LEU A 90 -0.98 -11.14 1.78
N VAL A 91 -2.05 -11.50 1.09
CA VAL A 91 -3.02 -12.50 1.57
C VAL A 91 -2.34 -13.88 1.68
N ALA A 92 -1.49 -14.24 0.70
CA ALA A 92 -0.76 -15.51 0.74
C ALA A 92 0.16 -15.61 1.96
N LYS A 93 0.63 -14.48 2.49
CA LYS A 93 1.45 -14.44 3.69
C LYS A 93 0.62 -14.45 4.98
N GLY A 94 -0.69 -14.61 4.88
CA GLY A 94 -1.58 -14.68 6.05
C GLY A 94 -1.97 -13.31 6.62
N LEU A 95 -1.79 -12.23 5.87
CA LEU A 95 -2.07 -10.86 6.34
C LEU A 95 -3.35 -10.28 5.75
N GLY A 96 -4.23 -11.12 5.20
CA GLY A 96 -5.49 -10.66 4.60
C GLY A 96 -6.44 -9.97 5.56
N GLU A 97 -6.38 -10.33 6.85
CA GLU A 97 -7.22 -9.74 7.89
C GLU A 97 -6.63 -8.45 8.48
N LYS A 98 -5.39 -8.11 8.12
CA LYS A 98 -4.76 -6.86 8.52
C LYS A 98 -5.24 -5.72 7.63
N GLY A 99 -4.93 -4.49 8.04
CA GLY A 99 -5.30 -3.31 7.26
C GLY A 99 -4.61 -3.27 5.90
N THR A 100 -5.17 -2.48 4.99
CA THR A 100 -4.60 -2.31 3.66
C THR A 100 -3.17 -1.76 3.72
N GLN A 101 -2.83 -1.02 4.78
CA GLN A 101 -1.50 -0.47 5.01
C GLN A 101 -0.46 -1.54 5.35
N ALA A 102 -0.87 -2.77 5.65
CA ALA A 102 0.07 -3.88 5.85
C ALA A 102 0.87 -4.19 4.58
N LEU A 103 0.50 -3.61 3.45
CA LEU A 103 1.29 -3.70 2.21
C LEU A 103 2.73 -3.26 2.43
N LEU A 104 2.98 -2.33 3.35
CA LEU A 104 4.34 -1.92 3.71
C LEU A 104 5.20 -3.09 4.15
N LYS A 105 4.63 -4.04 4.88
CA LYS A 105 5.37 -5.22 5.35
C LYS A 105 5.89 -6.05 4.18
N LEU A 106 5.08 -6.18 3.13
CA LEU A 106 5.49 -6.89 1.93
C LEU A 106 6.67 -6.17 1.25
N TYR A 107 6.60 -4.85 1.13
CA TYR A 107 7.68 -4.06 0.54
C TYR A 107 8.96 -4.16 1.35
N TYR A 108 8.87 -4.09 2.66
CA TYR A 108 10.03 -4.24 3.54
C TYR A 108 10.68 -5.61 3.37
N GLU A 109 9.86 -6.65 3.29
CA GLU A 109 10.37 -8.01 3.07
C GLU A 109 11.06 -8.14 1.70
N MET A 110 10.43 -7.64 0.65
CA MET A 110 11.01 -7.69 -0.70
C MET A 110 12.35 -6.94 -0.80
N ALA A 111 12.48 -5.86 -0.06
CA ALA A 111 13.70 -5.04 -0.06
C ALA A 111 14.68 -5.45 1.04
N ASN A 112 14.37 -6.49 1.80
CA ASN A 112 15.19 -6.97 2.92
C ASN A 112 15.46 -5.85 3.93
N ILE A 113 14.42 -5.16 4.33
CA ILE A 113 14.46 -4.07 5.32
C ILE A 113 13.96 -4.63 6.66
N SER A 114 14.76 -4.43 7.71
CA SER A 114 14.35 -4.74 9.08
C SER A 114 13.50 -3.60 9.65
N ASP A 115 12.49 -3.96 10.41
CA ASP A 115 11.63 -2.97 11.09
C ASP A 115 12.33 -2.27 12.23
#